data_a2da04aa8c11ce388f28c33ebf6d9c6c
#
_entry.id   a2da04aa8c11ce388f28c33ebf6d9c6c
#
_cell.length_a   1.000
_cell.length_b   1.000
_cell.length_c   1.000
_cell.angle_alpha   90.00
_cell.angle_beta   90.00
_cell.angle_gamma   90.00
#
_symmetry.space_group_name_H-M   'P 1'
#
loop_
_entity.id
_entity.type
_entity.pdbx_description
1 polymer ?
#
loop_
_entity_poly.entity_id
_entity_poly.type
_entity_poly.pdbx_seq_one_letter_code
_entity_poly.pdbx_strand_id
1 'polypeptide(L)'
;MRVVLATLFVAVGVSTVAAQSSPPPPAVDLTAIQIDAFIDALPEDAISDRPIRVADVGGYKVGVYGVFRPQELPGPPIRHETSVTEIYYMLSGTGTLVTGGTLVEERSTGNSPNTGRPNFAGSRVEGGVSRRVVPGDVIIIPGNVNHGWTSLDTDIRYLIFRPDPEGLQPVR
;
A
#
# COMPACT_ATOMS: atom_id res chain seq x y z
N MET A 1 70.64 -18.63 40.18
CA MET A 1 69.57 -19.30 39.48
C MET A 1 68.58 -18.23 39.01
N ARG A 2 68.60 -17.84 37.73
CA ARG A 2 67.70 -16.82 37.19
C ARG A 2 66.56 -17.53 36.45
N VAL A 3 65.32 -17.35 36.92
CA VAL A 3 64.12 -17.86 36.27
C VAL A 3 63.68 -16.82 35.22
N VAL A 4 63.63 -17.22 33.95
CA VAL A 4 63.11 -16.42 32.85
C VAL A 4 61.62 -16.81 32.67
N LEU A 5 60.74 -15.88 32.95
CA LEU A 5 59.31 -16.05 32.74
C LEU A 5 58.99 -15.69 31.28
N ALA A 6 58.62 -16.64 30.46
CA ALA A 6 58.18 -16.40 29.07
C ALA A 6 56.65 -16.10 29.06
N THR A 7 56.29 -14.89 28.69
CA THR A 7 54.90 -14.48 28.55
C THR A 7 54.41 -14.84 27.14
N LEU A 8 53.44 -15.74 27.06
CA LEU A 8 52.81 -16.16 25.80
C LEU A 8 51.67 -15.17 25.47
N PHE A 9 51.85 -14.41 24.36
CA PHE A 9 50.76 -13.58 23.80
C PHE A 9 49.91 -14.42 22.85
N VAL A 10 48.64 -14.65 23.23
CA VAL A 10 47.65 -15.24 22.33
C VAL A 10 46.95 -14.13 21.60
N ALA A 11 47.25 -13.97 20.31
CA ALA A 11 46.49 -13.06 19.44
C ALA A 11 45.16 -13.67 19.01
N VAL A 12 44.05 -13.15 19.56
CA VAL A 12 42.69 -13.50 19.10
C VAL A 12 42.41 -12.72 17.81
N GLY A 13 42.48 -13.40 16.70
CA GLY A 13 42.07 -12.84 15.41
C GLY A 13 40.53 -12.74 15.32
N VAL A 14 40.00 -11.51 15.34
CA VAL A 14 38.58 -11.25 15.04
C VAL A 14 38.41 -11.29 13.54
N SER A 15 37.87 -12.40 13.01
CA SER A 15 37.47 -12.50 11.61
C SER A 15 36.16 -11.73 11.41
N THR A 16 36.20 -10.57 10.79
CA THR A 16 35.01 -9.85 10.31
C THR A 16 34.47 -10.58 9.09
N VAL A 17 33.39 -11.34 9.27
CA VAL A 17 32.60 -11.86 8.13
C VAL A 17 31.90 -10.66 7.50
N ALA A 18 32.37 -10.22 6.33
CA ALA A 18 31.65 -9.25 5.51
C ALA A 18 30.32 -9.90 5.07
N ALA A 19 29.20 -9.34 5.53
CA ALA A 19 27.88 -9.75 5.04
C ALA A 19 27.85 -9.50 3.52
N GLN A 20 27.80 -10.57 2.73
CA GLN A 20 27.58 -10.47 1.29
C GLN A 20 26.15 -9.98 1.09
N SER A 21 25.97 -8.76 0.59
CA SER A 21 24.68 -8.27 0.17
C SER A 21 24.19 -9.11 -1.00
N SER A 22 23.00 -9.72 -0.85
CA SER A 22 22.36 -10.40 -1.97
C SER A 22 22.16 -9.41 -3.14
N PRO A 23 22.28 -9.87 -4.40
CA PRO A 23 22.01 -9.01 -5.55
C PRO A 23 20.56 -8.49 -5.46
N PRO A 24 20.28 -7.28 -5.98
CA PRO A 24 18.94 -6.74 -6.00
C PRO A 24 18.01 -7.66 -6.80
N PRO A 25 16.71 -7.77 -6.42
CA PRO A 25 15.75 -8.56 -7.18
C PRO A 25 15.56 -7.98 -8.59
N PRO A 26 15.18 -8.82 -9.57
CA PRO A 26 14.91 -8.35 -10.93
C PRO A 26 13.67 -7.44 -10.95
N ALA A 27 13.56 -6.59 -11.99
CA ALA A 27 12.37 -5.80 -12.22
C ALA A 27 11.13 -6.70 -12.45
N VAL A 28 9.98 -6.23 -12.01
CA VAL A 28 8.67 -6.87 -12.24
C VAL A 28 7.85 -5.97 -13.13
N ASP A 29 7.43 -6.47 -14.27
CA ASP A 29 6.66 -5.73 -15.26
C ASP A 29 5.17 -6.06 -15.18
N LEU A 30 4.33 -5.05 -15.39
CA LEU A 30 2.90 -5.15 -15.65
C LEU A 30 2.60 -4.33 -16.91
N THR A 31 2.20 -5.00 -17.97
CA THR A 31 1.85 -4.34 -19.23
C THR A 31 0.47 -3.70 -19.14
N ALA A 32 0.22 -2.67 -19.95
CA ALA A 32 -1.10 -2.03 -20.06
C ALA A 32 -2.20 -3.08 -20.34
N ILE A 33 -1.94 -4.02 -21.27
CA ILE A 33 -2.90 -5.08 -21.61
C ILE A 33 -3.26 -5.96 -20.38
N GLN A 34 -2.28 -6.27 -19.54
CA GLN A 34 -2.54 -7.05 -18.31
C GLN A 34 -3.34 -6.26 -17.29
N ILE A 35 -3.07 -4.96 -17.15
CA ILE A 35 -3.80 -4.06 -16.25
C ILE A 35 -5.26 -3.93 -16.71
N ASP A 36 -5.47 -3.63 -17.98
CA ASP A 36 -6.81 -3.46 -18.56
C ASP A 36 -7.62 -4.75 -18.43
N ALA A 37 -7.06 -5.88 -18.84
CA ALA A 37 -7.73 -7.19 -18.73
C ALA A 37 -8.07 -7.56 -17.28
N PHE A 38 -7.22 -7.19 -16.32
CA PHE A 38 -7.50 -7.43 -14.90
C PHE A 38 -8.66 -6.58 -14.41
N ILE A 39 -8.67 -5.27 -14.71
CA ILE A 39 -9.73 -4.34 -14.28
C ILE A 39 -11.06 -4.69 -14.96
N ASP A 40 -11.04 -5.03 -16.24
CA ASP A 40 -12.24 -5.42 -16.98
C ASP A 40 -12.87 -6.74 -16.49
N ALA A 41 -12.09 -7.58 -15.81
CA ALA A 41 -12.58 -8.80 -15.17
C ALA A 41 -13.13 -8.59 -13.75
N LEU A 42 -13.05 -7.38 -13.19
CA LEU A 42 -13.63 -7.08 -11.88
C LEU A 42 -15.17 -6.99 -11.97
N PRO A 43 -15.89 -7.38 -10.90
CA PRO A 43 -17.36 -7.21 -10.86
C PRO A 43 -17.77 -5.75 -11.10
N GLU A 44 -18.74 -5.54 -12.00
CA GLU A 44 -19.23 -4.21 -12.34
C GLU A 44 -20.31 -3.69 -11.36
N ASP A 45 -20.86 -4.57 -10.53
CA ASP A 45 -21.93 -4.28 -9.56
C ASP A 45 -21.42 -4.08 -8.13
N ALA A 46 -20.10 -4.07 -7.93
CA ALA A 46 -19.48 -3.98 -6.61
C ALA A 46 -18.17 -3.16 -6.62
N ILE A 47 -17.85 -2.57 -5.46
CA ILE A 47 -16.53 -1.99 -5.23
C ILE A 47 -15.50 -3.12 -5.21
N SER A 48 -14.52 -3.04 -6.08
CA SER A 48 -13.42 -3.98 -6.16
C SER A 48 -12.08 -3.26 -5.95
N ASP A 49 -11.25 -3.82 -5.08
CA ASP A 49 -9.88 -3.39 -4.78
C ASP A 49 -9.05 -4.66 -4.61
N ARG A 50 -8.39 -5.10 -5.68
CA ARG A 50 -7.72 -6.40 -5.71
C ARG A 50 -6.28 -6.30 -6.20
N PRO A 51 -5.36 -7.07 -5.58
CA PRO A 51 -3.97 -7.07 -6.01
C PRO A 51 -3.80 -7.71 -7.38
N ILE A 52 -3.18 -6.97 -8.29
CA ILE A 52 -2.67 -7.50 -9.56
C ILE A 52 -1.33 -8.18 -9.30
N ARG A 53 -0.47 -7.50 -8.54
CA ARG A 53 0.88 -7.96 -8.20
C ARG A 53 1.33 -7.39 -6.87
N VAL A 54 2.03 -8.19 -6.08
CA VAL A 54 2.79 -7.73 -4.91
C VAL A 54 4.21 -8.28 -5.04
N ALA A 55 5.20 -7.42 -5.14
CA ALA A 55 6.60 -7.77 -5.28
C ALA A 55 7.40 -7.44 -4.01
N ASP A 56 8.33 -8.32 -3.65
CA ASP A 56 9.41 -7.99 -2.72
C ASP A 56 10.52 -7.30 -3.51
N VAL A 57 10.89 -6.10 -3.09
CA VAL A 57 11.86 -5.27 -3.79
C VAL A 57 13.20 -5.13 -3.02
N GLY A 58 13.44 -6.05 -2.10
CA GLY A 58 14.67 -6.09 -1.32
C GLY A 58 14.60 -5.24 -0.04
N GLY A 59 13.80 -5.68 0.93
CA GLY A 59 13.67 -5.07 2.25
C GLY A 59 12.32 -4.42 2.54
N TYR A 60 11.48 -4.26 1.52
CA TYR A 60 10.07 -3.86 1.64
C TYR A 60 9.28 -4.43 0.47
N LYS A 61 7.96 -4.28 0.49
CA LYS A 61 7.11 -4.74 -0.61
C LYS A 61 6.43 -3.59 -1.32
N VAL A 62 6.10 -3.79 -2.60
CA VAL A 62 5.27 -2.89 -3.37
C VAL A 62 4.12 -3.68 -3.99
N GLY A 63 2.89 -3.30 -3.66
CA GLY A 63 1.68 -3.82 -4.27
C GLY A 63 1.19 -2.93 -5.40
N VAL A 64 0.68 -3.54 -6.48
CA VAL A 64 -0.09 -2.87 -7.52
C VAL A 64 -1.48 -3.50 -7.53
N TYR A 65 -2.49 -2.67 -7.31
CA TYR A 65 -3.90 -3.07 -7.19
C TYR A 65 -4.71 -2.44 -8.31
N GLY A 66 -5.65 -3.20 -8.86
CA GLY A 66 -6.69 -2.70 -9.75
C GLY A 66 -7.95 -2.42 -8.97
N VAL A 67 -8.55 -1.27 -9.22
CA VAL A 67 -9.78 -0.83 -8.55
C VAL A 67 -10.83 -0.44 -9.57
N PHE A 68 -12.04 -0.94 -9.31
CA PHE A 68 -13.26 -0.51 -9.97
C PHE A 68 -14.29 -0.07 -8.92
N ARG A 69 -14.98 1.05 -9.18
CA ARG A 69 -16.12 1.50 -8.38
C ARG A 69 -17.24 1.94 -9.29
N PRO A 70 -18.43 1.34 -9.15
CA PRO A 70 -19.65 1.83 -9.83
C PRO A 70 -20.00 3.23 -9.34
N GLN A 71 -20.55 4.07 -10.21
CA GLN A 71 -21.00 5.43 -9.90
C GLN A 71 -21.91 5.46 -8.67
N GLU A 72 -22.84 4.51 -8.55
CA GLU A 72 -23.82 4.44 -7.48
C GLU A 72 -23.22 3.99 -6.13
N LEU A 73 -21.97 3.53 -6.11
CA LEU A 73 -21.33 2.96 -4.93
C LEU A 73 -20.01 3.67 -4.61
N PRO A 74 -20.02 4.94 -4.17
CA PRO A 74 -18.79 5.61 -3.71
C PRO A 74 -18.18 4.90 -2.49
N GLY A 75 -19.01 4.21 -1.69
CA GLY A 75 -18.62 3.54 -0.46
C GLY A 75 -18.44 4.51 0.73
N PRO A 76 -18.36 3.99 1.94
CA PRO A 76 -18.09 4.80 3.11
C PRO A 76 -16.63 5.28 3.11
N PRO A 77 -16.31 6.41 3.75
CA PRO A 77 -14.93 6.78 4.02
C PRO A 77 -14.32 5.80 5.02
N ILE A 78 -13.03 5.56 4.85
CA ILE A 78 -12.28 4.52 5.56
C ILE A 78 -10.96 5.05 6.13
N ARG A 79 -10.38 4.29 7.07
CA ARG A 79 -9.02 4.40 7.54
C ARG A 79 -8.42 3.00 7.71
N HIS A 80 -7.24 2.82 7.18
CA HIS A 80 -6.45 1.62 7.39
C HIS A 80 -5.40 1.90 8.45
N GLU A 81 -5.42 1.15 9.56
CA GLU A 81 -4.42 1.29 10.63
C GLU A 81 -3.12 0.56 10.25
N THR A 82 -2.38 1.19 9.36
CA THR A 82 -1.17 0.62 8.75
C THR A 82 -0.18 1.72 8.35
N SER A 83 1.09 1.35 8.18
CA SER A 83 2.14 2.19 7.57
C SER A 83 2.12 2.15 6.03
N VAL A 84 1.31 1.27 5.44
CA VAL A 84 1.19 1.16 3.97
C VAL A 84 0.61 2.46 3.41
N THR A 85 1.35 3.10 2.52
CA THR A 85 0.88 4.27 1.77
C THR A 85 0.08 3.80 0.56
N GLU A 86 -0.99 4.52 0.22
CA GLU A 86 -1.74 4.31 -1.01
C GLU A 86 -1.45 5.44 -1.99
N ILE A 87 -1.04 5.08 -3.21
CA ILE A 87 -0.84 6.05 -4.29
C ILE A 87 -1.83 5.69 -5.39
N TYR A 88 -2.87 6.51 -5.54
CA TYR A 88 -3.87 6.35 -6.60
C TYR A 88 -3.35 6.95 -7.90
N TYR A 89 -3.57 6.25 -9.00
CA TYR A 89 -3.41 6.75 -10.35
C TYR A 89 -4.71 6.52 -11.12
N MET A 90 -5.38 7.61 -11.46
CA MET A 90 -6.69 7.55 -12.09
C MET A 90 -6.59 7.17 -13.56
N LEU A 91 -7.26 6.09 -13.95
CA LEU A 91 -7.31 5.61 -15.34
C LEU A 91 -8.52 6.17 -16.07
N SER A 92 -9.70 6.14 -15.46
CA SER A 92 -10.94 6.63 -16.05
C SER A 92 -11.95 7.05 -15.00
N GLY A 93 -12.93 7.84 -15.44
CA GLY A 93 -13.99 8.35 -14.61
C GLY A 93 -13.59 9.54 -13.73
N THR A 94 -14.55 10.14 -13.04
CA THR A 94 -14.36 11.34 -12.22
C THR A 94 -15.21 11.27 -10.97
N GLY A 95 -14.76 11.97 -9.92
CA GLY A 95 -15.48 12.03 -8.65
C GLY A 95 -14.85 13.04 -7.68
N THR A 96 -15.40 13.13 -6.49
CA THR A 96 -14.88 13.96 -5.41
C THR A 96 -14.31 13.06 -4.32
N LEU A 97 -13.02 13.19 -4.05
CA LEU A 97 -12.31 12.49 -2.98
C LEU A 97 -12.11 13.43 -1.79
N VAL A 98 -12.37 12.93 -0.58
CA VAL A 98 -12.02 13.60 0.68
C VAL A 98 -10.87 12.86 1.36
N THR A 99 -9.91 13.60 1.92
CA THR A 99 -8.78 13.05 2.68
C THR A 99 -8.52 13.85 3.96
N GLY A 100 -7.96 13.19 4.98
CA GLY A 100 -7.70 13.80 6.30
C GLY A 100 -8.98 13.92 7.14
N GLY A 101 -8.99 14.89 8.05
CA GLY A 101 -10.11 15.12 8.95
C GLY A 101 -10.38 13.94 9.92
N THR A 102 -11.63 13.84 10.37
CA THR A 102 -12.06 12.82 11.35
C THR A 102 -13.25 12.03 10.79
N LEU A 103 -13.21 10.70 10.94
CA LEU A 103 -14.36 9.83 10.65
C LEU A 103 -15.47 10.07 11.68
N VAL A 104 -16.66 10.40 11.22
CA VAL A 104 -17.85 10.50 12.06
C VAL A 104 -18.45 9.11 12.20
N GLU A 105 -18.88 8.76 13.42
CA GLU A 105 -19.43 7.43 13.75
C GLU A 105 -18.44 6.31 13.35
N GLU A 106 -17.16 6.54 13.65
CA GLU A 106 -16.10 5.57 13.35
C GLU A 106 -16.43 4.22 13.99
N ARG A 107 -16.34 3.15 13.18
CA ARG A 107 -16.49 1.77 13.63
C ARG A 107 -15.47 0.87 12.98
N SER A 108 -15.03 -0.16 13.71
CA SER A 108 -14.19 -1.20 13.13
C SER A 108 -14.97 -2.00 12.08
N THR A 109 -14.30 -2.31 10.97
CA THR A 109 -14.81 -3.20 9.92
C THR A 109 -14.03 -4.52 9.87
N GLY A 110 -13.25 -4.81 10.92
CA GLY A 110 -12.38 -5.98 11.00
C GLY A 110 -10.98 -5.71 10.44
N ASN A 111 -10.24 -6.76 10.16
CA ASN A 111 -8.89 -6.65 9.64
C ASN A 111 -8.87 -6.72 8.11
N SER A 112 -7.97 -5.95 7.51
CA SER A 112 -7.69 -6.01 6.08
C SER A 112 -7.21 -7.40 5.66
N PRO A 113 -7.81 -8.02 4.64
CA PRO A 113 -7.32 -9.30 4.12
C PRO A 113 -5.93 -9.18 3.44
N ASN A 114 -5.52 -7.96 3.11
CA ASN A 114 -4.24 -7.71 2.44
C ASN A 114 -3.09 -7.45 3.43
N THR A 115 -3.37 -6.87 4.60
CA THR A 115 -2.32 -6.48 5.56
C THR A 115 -2.47 -7.12 6.93
N GLY A 116 -3.64 -7.71 7.25
CA GLY A 116 -3.96 -8.21 8.59
C GLY A 116 -4.18 -7.10 9.63
N ARG A 117 -4.06 -5.82 9.25
CA ARG A 117 -4.22 -4.67 10.14
C ARG A 117 -5.67 -4.22 10.24
N PRO A 118 -6.07 -3.57 11.35
CA PRO A 118 -7.44 -3.09 11.53
C PRO A 118 -7.86 -2.07 10.47
N ASN A 119 -9.12 -2.17 10.05
CA ASN A 119 -9.79 -1.21 9.21
C ASN A 119 -10.95 -0.56 9.95
N PHE A 120 -11.20 0.69 9.63
CA PHE A 120 -12.29 1.49 10.19
C PHE A 120 -13.07 2.15 9.06
N ALA A 121 -14.36 2.38 9.30
CA ALA A 121 -15.21 3.15 8.41
C ALA A 121 -16.05 4.14 9.21
N GLY A 122 -16.45 5.23 8.58
CA GLY A 122 -17.35 6.22 9.17
C GLY A 122 -18.53 6.52 8.25
N SER A 123 -19.50 7.29 8.74
CA SER A 123 -20.60 7.79 7.91
C SER A 123 -20.18 8.92 6.98
N ARG A 124 -19.22 9.75 7.41
CA ARG A 124 -18.61 10.84 6.64
C ARG A 124 -17.26 11.26 7.24
N VAL A 125 -16.56 12.14 6.55
CA VAL A 125 -15.36 12.83 7.08
C VAL A 125 -15.73 14.28 7.42
N GLU A 126 -15.37 14.74 8.62
CA GLU A 126 -15.44 16.14 9.03
C GLU A 126 -14.04 16.76 9.05
N GLY A 127 -13.92 18.01 8.58
CA GLY A 127 -12.66 18.76 8.58
C GLY A 127 -11.61 18.25 7.60
N GLY A 128 -11.98 17.33 6.69
CA GLY A 128 -11.10 16.85 5.63
C GLY A 128 -11.03 17.81 4.44
N VAL A 129 -10.08 17.56 3.54
CA VAL A 129 -9.91 18.30 2.29
C VAL A 129 -10.57 17.52 1.15
N SER A 130 -11.59 18.12 0.54
CA SER A 130 -12.26 17.54 -0.63
C SER A 130 -11.72 18.16 -1.91
N ARG A 131 -11.54 17.32 -2.92
CA ARG A 131 -11.13 17.76 -4.25
C ARG A 131 -11.75 16.91 -5.34
N ARG A 132 -12.01 17.52 -6.49
CA ARG A 132 -12.35 16.80 -7.71
C ARG A 132 -11.12 16.04 -8.21
N VAL A 133 -11.34 14.82 -8.67
CA VAL A 133 -10.32 13.94 -9.22
C VAL A 133 -10.73 13.52 -10.62
N VAL A 134 -9.76 13.55 -11.55
CA VAL A 134 -9.96 13.26 -12.98
C VAL A 134 -8.91 12.27 -13.49
N PRO A 135 -9.08 11.64 -14.66
CA PRO A 135 -8.08 10.74 -15.25
C PRO A 135 -6.71 11.42 -15.38
N GLY A 136 -5.65 10.67 -15.03
CA GLY A 136 -4.27 11.15 -15.00
C GLY A 136 -3.84 11.75 -13.65
N ASP A 137 -4.77 12.04 -12.74
CA ASP A 137 -4.42 12.51 -11.40
C ASP A 137 -3.69 11.43 -10.58
N VAL A 138 -2.72 11.88 -9.78
CA VAL A 138 -2.04 11.07 -8.78
C VAL A 138 -2.36 11.60 -7.38
N ILE A 139 -2.74 10.70 -6.48
CA ILE A 139 -3.04 11.02 -5.08
C ILE A 139 -2.21 10.16 -4.16
N ILE A 140 -1.43 10.78 -3.26
CA ILE A 140 -0.66 10.07 -2.25
C ILE A 140 -1.40 10.17 -0.92
N ILE A 141 -1.82 9.03 -0.38
CA ILE A 141 -2.54 8.91 0.89
C ILE A 141 -1.64 8.12 1.86
N PRO A 142 -1.00 8.79 2.81
CA PRO A 142 -0.21 8.10 3.83
C PRO A 142 -1.04 7.12 4.65
N GLY A 143 -0.40 6.12 5.23
CA GLY A 143 -1.06 5.22 6.18
C GLY A 143 -1.76 5.97 7.31
N ASN A 144 -2.82 5.42 7.86
CA ASN A 144 -3.67 6.02 8.89
C ASN A 144 -4.45 7.29 8.51
N VAL A 145 -4.38 7.75 7.27
CA VAL A 145 -5.15 8.92 6.81
C VAL A 145 -6.58 8.50 6.46
N ASN A 146 -7.58 9.19 7.02
CA ASN A 146 -8.98 9.02 6.64
C ASN A 146 -9.16 9.45 5.18
N HIS A 147 -9.87 8.65 4.40
CA HIS A 147 -10.13 8.98 3.01
C HIS A 147 -11.40 8.27 2.48
N GLY A 148 -11.97 8.83 1.43
CA GLY A 148 -13.13 8.24 0.79
C GLY A 148 -13.69 9.10 -0.34
N TRP A 149 -14.48 8.50 -1.19
CA TRP A 149 -15.20 9.20 -2.25
C TRP A 149 -16.51 9.74 -1.69
N THR A 150 -16.75 11.03 -1.83
CA THR A 150 -18.01 11.65 -1.41
C THR A 150 -19.05 11.62 -2.51
N SER A 151 -18.62 11.56 -3.77
CA SER A 151 -19.47 11.38 -4.95
C SER A 151 -18.64 10.85 -6.11
N LEU A 152 -19.28 10.12 -7.00
CA LEU A 152 -18.75 9.72 -8.29
C LEU A 152 -19.65 10.29 -9.38
N ASP A 153 -19.05 10.89 -10.42
CA ASP A 153 -19.82 11.43 -11.56
C ASP A 153 -20.07 10.34 -12.62
N THR A 154 -19.21 9.34 -12.64
CA THR A 154 -19.25 8.13 -13.48
C THR A 154 -18.62 6.98 -12.72
N ASP A 155 -18.69 5.78 -13.28
CA ASP A 155 -17.82 4.68 -12.83
C ASP A 155 -16.38 5.11 -12.88
N ILE A 156 -15.58 4.70 -11.89
CA ILE A 156 -14.16 5.03 -11.85
C ILE A 156 -13.30 3.78 -11.86
N ARG A 157 -12.16 3.89 -12.56
CA ARG A 157 -11.09 2.87 -12.60
C ARG A 157 -9.77 3.53 -12.26
N TYR A 158 -9.01 2.91 -11.38
CA TYR A 158 -7.71 3.43 -10.98
C TYR A 158 -6.79 2.33 -10.48
N LEU A 159 -5.50 2.59 -10.51
CA LEU A 159 -4.50 1.78 -9.84
C LEU A 159 -4.23 2.34 -8.44
N ILE A 160 -3.91 1.45 -7.52
CA ILE A 160 -3.29 1.81 -6.25
C ILE A 160 -1.91 1.16 -6.20
N PHE A 161 -0.87 1.98 -6.11
CA PHE A 161 0.44 1.51 -5.72
C PHE A 161 0.54 1.57 -4.19
N ARG A 162 0.95 0.47 -3.57
CA ARG A 162 1.03 0.32 -2.11
C ARG A 162 2.46 -0.01 -1.66
N PRO A 163 3.33 1.00 -1.47
CA PRO A 163 4.58 0.82 -0.73
C PRO A 163 4.30 0.32 0.68
N ASP A 164 4.90 -0.80 1.05
CA ASP A 164 4.66 -1.53 2.28
C ASP A 164 5.99 -1.74 3.02
N PRO A 165 6.41 -0.80 3.87
CA PRO A 165 7.70 -0.85 4.55
C PRO A 165 7.79 -1.95 5.60
N GLU A 166 6.66 -2.45 6.10
CA GLU A 166 6.62 -3.55 7.08
C GLU A 166 6.52 -4.95 6.44
N GLY A 167 6.31 -5.01 5.11
CA GLY A 167 6.18 -6.27 4.40
C GLY A 167 4.93 -7.08 4.76
N LEU A 168 3.83 -6.41 5.10
CA LEU A 168 2.57 -7.03 5.55
C LEU A 168 1.83 -7.75 4.42
N GLN A 169 1.92 -7.22 3.20
CA GLN A 169 1.20 -7.76 2.06
C GLN A 169 1.77 -9.12 1.62
N PRO A 170 0.94 -10.14 1.34
CA PRO A 170 1.43 -11.39 0.77
C PRO A 170 1.95 -11.17 -0.66
N VAL A 171 3.12 -11.73 -0.99
CA VAL A 171 3.67 -11.72 -2.36
C VAL A 171 2.73 -12.49 -3.29
N ARG A 172 2.47 -11.94 -4.47
CA ARG A 172 1.57 -12.50 -5.49
C ARG A 172 2.09 -12.26 -6.90
#